data_ca6943753801a20bbe4372d10ba9be12
#
_entry.id   ca6943753801a20bbe4372d10ba9be12
#
_cell.length_a   1.000
_cell.length_b   1.000
_cell.length_c   1.000
_cell.angle_alpha   90.00
_cell.angle_beta   90.00
_cell.angle_gamma   90.00
#
_symmetry.space_group_name_H-M   'P 1'
#
loop_
_entity.id
_entity.type
_entity.pdbx_description
1 polymer ?
#
loop_
_entity_poly.entity_id
_entity_poly.type
_entity_poly.pdbx_seq_one_letter_code
_entity_poly.pdbx_strand_id
1 'polypeptide(L)'
;VKEKEYDLAIIGCGIVGLMIAYKLALINKNKERIDKRRISCICIDKESSIAKHASSRNSGVIHSGIHAKPNTLKARLCVKGNELMYKLCNALNIPYRRGGMLIIPNSNDDENRLSELERRARANSVKYEIVHNDRIKVLEPYAKASIGIYVPSAGVTDPYNVAYAVYSKALESGIEFMFNSKVIGIDEHKDGFKLIVNDNKKTVNARIVINSAGLYADEIAMLTGLNKYKVYPCLGEYYIIKGKPYLVNSLIYPIPTFDYKGMGIHLTKRLDGSISIGPNAIYLSSKDEVYMSSMDEFYQHASMLVEGVSREDLVYGYSGIRARLVEHGSKEEPDFVIEEYPYNFIHLIGIESPGFTSSPAIADYLLDMLRDRLLLI
;
A
#
# COMPACT_ATOMS: atom_id res chain seq x y z
N VAL A 1 -14.57 -26.52 -27.31
CA VAL A 1 -13.33 -26.35 -26.54
C VAL A 1 -13.76 -26.19 -25.11
N LYS A 2 -13.31 -27.08 -24.21
CA LYS A 2 -13.60 -26.94 -22.77
C LYS A 2 -13.00 -25.60 -22.30
N GLU A 3 -13.81 -24.72 -21.70
CA GLU A 3 -13.30 -23.46 -21.11
C GLU A 3 -12.24 -23.82 -20.07
N LYS A 4 -11.15 -23.08 -20.04
CA LYS A 4 -10.06 -23.30 -19.08
C LYS A 4 -10.56 -22.94 -17.68
N GLU A 5 -10.43 -23.85 -16.74
CA GLU A 5 -10.75 -23.64 -15.33
C GLU A 5 -9.46 -23.42 -14.55
N TYR A 6 -9.47 -22.38 -13.69
CA TYR A 6 -8.36 -22.04 -12.79
C TYR A 6 -8.69 -22.45 -11.37
N ASP A 7 -7.68 -22.81 -10.63
CA ASP A 7 -7.83 -23.02 -9.18
C ASP A 7 -8.03 -21.70 -8.45
N LEU A 8 -7.38 -20.62 -8.95
CA LEU A 8 -7.41 -19.30 -8.35
C LEU A 8 -7.50 -18.20 -9.42
N ALA A 9 -8.40 -17.24 -9.24
CA ALA A 9 -8.39 -15.97 -9.97
C ALA A 9 -8.14 -14.80 -9.01
N ILE A 10 -7.29 -13.85 -9.41
CA ILE A 10 -7.00 -12.62 -8.67
C ILE A 10 -7.49 -11.44 -9.51
N ILE A 11 -8.43 -10.65 -8.99
CA ILE A 11 -8.94 -9.45 -9.63
C ILE A 11 -8.16 -8.24 -9.12
N GLY A 12 -7.38 -7.62 -10.01
CA GLY A 12 -6.51 -6.47 -9.73
C GLY A 12 -5.02 -6.84 -9.67
N CYS A 13 -4.24 -6.28 -10.59
CA CYS A 13 -2.78 -6.41 -10.66
C CYS A 13 -2.05 -5.21 -10.00
N GLY A 14 -2.62 -4.70 -8.90
CA GLY A 14 -1.92 -3.82 -7.96
C GLY A 14 -0.93 -4.60 -7.09
N ILE A 15 -0.18 -3.90 -6.24
CA ILE A 15 0.88 -4.51 -5.42
C ILE A 15 0.39 -5.67 -4.55
N VAL A 16 -0.85 -5.62 -4.05
CA VAL A 16 -1.42 -6.68 -3.21
C VAL A 16 -1.68 -7.94 -4.03
N GLY A 17 -2.40 -7.82 -5.16
CA GLY A 17 -2.67 -8.97 -6.05
C GLY A 17 -1.38 -9.57 -6.61
N LEU A 18 -0.43 -8.73 -7.02
CA LEU A 18 0.89 -9.19 -7.49
C LEU A 18 1.69 -9.91 -6.41
N MET A 19 1.62 -9.46 -5.16
CA MET A 19 2.31 -10.11 -4.05
C MET A 19 1.70 -11.48 -3.73
N ILE A 20 0.36 -11.60 -3.82
CA ILE A 20 -0.33 -12.89 -3.68
C ILE A 20 0.09 -13.85 -4.80
N ALA A 21 0.10 -13.38 -6.05
CA ALA A 21 0.55 -14.14 -7.21
C ALA A 21 2.01 -14.62 -7.06
N TYR A 22 2.90 -13.74 -6.62
CA TYR A 22 4.30 -14.08 -6.36
C TYR A 22 4.46 -15.13 -5.26
N LYS A 23 3.75 -14.99 -4.13
CA LYS A 23 3.81 -15.97 -3.03
C LYS A 23 3.25 -17.32 -3.47
N LEU A 24 2.18 -17.33 -4.27
CA LEU A 24 1.63 -18.54 -4.88
C LEU A 24 2.66 -19.22 -5.81
N ALA A 25 3.39 -18.42 -6.59
CA ALA A 25 4.47 -18.92 -7.45
C ALA A 25 5.57 -19.63 -6.64
N LEU A 26 5.91 -19.12 -5.45
CA LEU A 26 6.85 -19.79 -4.53
C LEU A 26 6.28 -21.12 -3.99
N ILE A 27 4.99 -21.17 -3.67
CA ILE A 27 4.31 -22.41 -3.28
C ILE A 27 4.36 -23.42 -4.42
N ASN A 28 4.05 -23.02 -5.64
CA ASN A 28 4.11 -23.89 -6.82
C ASN A 28 5.50 -24.46 -7.06
N LYS A 29 6.55 -23.65 -6.93
CA LYS A 29 7.94 -24.11 -7.04
C LYS A 29 8.28 -25.19 -5.99
N ASN A 30 7.73 -25.09 -4.79
CA ASN A 30 7.91 -26.10 -3.74
C ASN A 30 7.09 -27.37 -4.03
N LYS A 31 5.84 -27.24 -4.57
CA LYS A 31 5.03 -28.40 -5.01
C LYS A 31 5.73 -29.19 -6.11
N GLU A 32 6.33 -28.54 -7.11
CA GLU A 32 7.10 -29.20 -8.17
C GLU A 32 8.26 -30.04 -7.66
N ARG A 33 8.97 -29.57 -6.62
CA ARG A 33 10.10 -30.29 -6.00
C ARG A 33 9.68 -31.62 -5.32
N ILE A 34 8.40 -31.79 -5.02
CA ILE A 34 7.84 -32.98 -4.37
C ILE A 34 6.80 -33.67 -5.25
N ASP A 35 6.85 -33.42 -6.56
CA ASP A 35 5.99 -34.01 -7.60
C ASP A 35 4.48 -33.86 -7.35
N LYS A 36 4.08 -32.69 -6.81
CA LYS A 36 2.67 -32.32 -6.62
C LYS A 36 2.17 -31.39 -7.70
N ARG A 37 0.87 -31.50 -8.02
CA ARG A 37 0.22 -30.64 -9.00
C ARG A 37 0.37 -29.16 -8.62
N ARG A 38 0.67 -28.31 -9.61
CA ARG A 38 0.71 -26.86 -9.47
C ARG A 38 -0.71 -26.31 -9.33
N ILE A 39 -0.84 -25.23 -8.58
CA ILE A 39 -2.07 -24.42 -8.50
C ILE A 39 -2.10 -23.52 -9.73
N SER A 40 -3.10 -23.70 -10.59
CA SER A 40 -3.30 -22.81 -11.74
C SER A 40 -3.91 -21.48 -11.29
N CYS A 41 -3.31 -20.36 -11.74
CA CYS A 41 -3.76 -19.03 -11.32
C CYS A 41 -3.74 -18.05 -12.49
N ILE A 42 -4.76 -17.19 -12.53
CA ILE A 42 -4.84 -16.05 -13.45
C ILE A 42 -5.06 -14.75 -12.66
N CYS A 43 -4.32 -13.70 -13.04
CA CYS A 43 -4.52 -12.35 -12.55
C CYS A 43 -5.21 -11.51 -13.65
N ILE A 44 -6.29 -10.82 -13.31
CA ILE A 44 -7.13 -10.07 -14.25
C ILE A 44 -7.10 -8.59 -13.86
N ASP A 45 -6.79 -7.71 -14.80
CA ASP A 45 -6.84 -6.27 -14.55
C ASP A 45 -7.51 -5.51 -15.71
N LYS A 46 -8.29 -4.49 -15.37
CA LYS A 46 -8.91 -3.59 -16.35
C LYS A 46 -7.90 -2.73 -17.09
N GLU A 47 -6.74 -2.50 -16.48
CA GLU A 47 -5.68 -1.68 -17.04
C GLU A 47 -4.82 -2.44 -18.07
N SER A 48 -4.05 -1.70 -18.85
CA SER A 48 -3.17 -2.25 -19.89
C SER A 48 -1.88 -2.88 -19.35
N SER A 49 -1.57 -2.68 -18.07
CA SER A 49 -0.39 -3.24 -17.40
C SER A 49 -0.53 -3.18 -15.88
N ILE A 50 0.47 -3.71 -15.17
CA ILE A 50 0.52 -3.74 -13.71
C ILE A 50 0.59 -2.34 -13.06
N ALA A 51 0.12 -2.25 -11.82
CA ALA A 51 0.39 -1.17 -10.87
C ALA A 51 0.04 0.26 -11.37
N LYS A 52 -0.94 0.43 -12.24
CA LYS A 52 -1.30 1.72 -12.85
C LYS A 52 -1.87 2.77 -11.88
N HIS A 53 -2.38 2.34 -10.73
CA HIS A 53 -3.01 3.20 -9.72
C HIS A 53 -2.10 3.43 -8.51
N ALA A 54 -2.64 3.47 -7.30
CA ALA A 54 -1.93 3.75 -6.04
C ALA A 54 -0.65 2.91 -5.81
N SER A 55 -0.56 1.73 -6.43
CA SER A 55 0.58 0.82 -6.25
C SER A 55 1.92 1.37 -6.74
N SER A 56 1.94 2.19 -7.79
CA SER A 56 3.14 2.89 -8.28
C SER A 56 3.13 4.39 -7.94
N ARG A 57 2.03 4.91 -7.41
CA ARG A 57 1.81 6.34 -7.18
C ARG A 57 1.70 6.63 -5.68
N ASN A 58 2.68 6.18 -4.92
CA ASN A 58 2.81 6.41 -3.48
C ASN A 58 4.25 6.85 -3.15
N SER A 59 4.51 7.17 -1.89
CA SER A 59 5.82 7.68 -1.45
C SER A 59 6.95 6.65 -1.43
N GLY A 60 6.68 5.37 -1.64
CA GLY A 60 7.68 4.30 -1.56
C GLY A 60 8.19 4.03 -0.15
N VAL A 61 7.55 4.56 0.86
CA VAL A 61 7.96 4.40 2.25
C VAL A 61 7.68 2.98 2.73
N ILE A 62 8.69 2.35 3.31
CA ILE A 62 8.58 1.12 4.08
C ILE A 62 8.26 1.53 5.52
N HIS A 63 6.98 1.53 5.86
CA HIS A 63 6.47 1.98 7.16
C HIS A 63 6.81 1.02 8.29
N SER A 64 7.03 1.56 9.50
CA SER A 64 7.32 0.77 10.70
C SER A 64 6.08 0.20 11.41
N GLY A 65 4.90 0.78 11.17
CA GLY A 65 3.67 0.50 11.91
C GLY A 65 3.41 1.42 13.12
N ILE A 66 4.29 2.40 13.39
CA ILE A 66 4.16 3.31 14.55
C ILE A 66 2.86 4.12 14.54
N HIS A 67 2.39 4.53 13.36
CA HIS A 67 1.18 5.35 13.20
C HIS A 67 -0.12 4.54 13.31
N ALA A 68 -0.07 3.24 13.09
CA ALA A 68 -1.27 2.40 13.04
C ALA A 68 -1.91 2.24 14.44
N LYS A 69 -3.25 2.27 14.48
CA LYS A 69 -4.01 2.02 15.70
C LYS A 69 -3.71 0.61 16.23
N PRO A 70 -3.33 0.45 17.50
CA PRO A 70 -3.03 -0.86 18.07
C PRO A 70 -4.21 -1.83 17.96
N ASN A 71 -3.91 -3.13 17.91
CA ASN A 71 -4.86 -4.24 17.82
C ASN A 71 -5.66 -4.30 16.50
N THR A 72 -5.30 -3.52 15.49
CA THR A 72 -5.88 -3.58 14.15
C THR A 72 -5.11 -4.55 13.26
N LEU A 73 -5.78 -5.04 12.22
CA LEU A 73 -5.16 -5.84 11.16
C LEU A 73 -4.07 -5.01 10.44
N LYS A 74 -4.37 -3.74 10.19
CA LYS A 74 -3.45 -2.74 9.62
C LYS A 74 -2.14 -2.66 10.42
N ALA A 75 -2.20 -2.56 11.76
CA ALA A 75 -1.01 -2.51 12.62
C ALA A 75 -0.19 -3.80 12.52
N ARG A 76 -0.84 -4.97 12.72
CA ARG A 76 -0.17 -6.27 12.69
C ARG A 76 0.50 -6.55 11.36
N LEU A 77 -0.21 -6.30 10.25
CA LEU A 77 0.29 -6.56 8.90
C LEU A 77 1.35 -5.55 8.47
N CYS A 78 1.32 -4.30 8.98
CA CYS A 78 2.37 -3.33 8.71
C CYS A 78 3.69 -3.70 9.41
N VAL A 79 3.66 -4.03 10.69
CA VAL A 79 4.85 -4.41 11.46
C VAL A 79 5.50 -5.66 10.86
N LYS A 80 4.71 -6.70 10.58
CA LYS A 80 5.19 -7.92 9.90
C LYS A 80 5.68 -7.60 8.48
N GLY A 81 4.95 -6.78 7.75
CA GLY A 81 5.25 -6.36 6.38
C GLY A 81 6.55 -5.56 6.26
N ASN A 82 6.90 -4.75 7.26
CA ASN A 82 8.17 -4.02 7.30
C ASN A 82 9.37 -4.95 7.12
N GLU A 83 9.47 -5.98 7.95
CA GLU A 83 10.57 -6.95 7.85
C GLU A 83 10.52 -7.75 6.56
N LEU A 84 9.32 -8.19 6.15
CA LEU A 84 9.14 -8.99 4.94
C LEU A 84 9.47 -8.18 3.67
N MET A 85 9.20 -6.88 3.65
CA MET A 85 9.53 -6.01 2.51
C MET A 85 11.06 -5.90 2.33
N TYR A 86 11.83 -5.72 3.40
CA TYR A 86 13.29 -5.73 3.31
C TYR A 86 13.84 -7.10 2.87
N LYS A 87 13.28 -8.20 3.40
CA LYS A 87 13.65 -9.56 2.96
C LYS A 87 13.34 -9.76 1.47
N LEU A 88 12.19 -9.27 1.00
CA LEU A 88 11.81 -9.33 -0.40
C LEU A 88 12.78 -8.52 -1.28
N CYS A 89 13.08 -7.28 -0.89
CA CYS A 89 14.01 -6.43 -1.63
C CYS A 89 15.39 -7.10 -1.77
N ASN A 90 15.90 -7.68 -0.69
CA ASN A 90 17.16 -8.44 -0.74
C ASN A 90 17.07 -9.67 -1.65
N ALA A 91 15.99 -10.46 -1.53
CA ALA A 91 15.83 -11.69 -2.31
C ALA A 91 15.68 -11.45 -3.81
N LEU A 92 15.12 -10.31 -4.21
CA LEU A 92 14.87 -9.94 -5.60
C LEU A 92 15.83 -8.85 -6.12
N ASN A 93 16.87 -8.49 -5.35
CA ASN A 93 17.84 -7.44 -5.68
C ASN A 93 17.17 -6.09 -6.02
N ILE A 94 16.12 -5.73 -5.26
CA ILE A 94 15.42 -4.45 -5.42
C ILE A 94 16.13 -3.40 -4.54
N PRO A 95 16.53 -2.26 -5.09
CA PRO A 95 17.14 -1.19 -4.32
C PRO A 95 16.22 -0.67 -3.21
N TYR A 96 16.78 -0.46 -2.03
CA TYR A 96 16.11 0.21 -0.91
C TYR A 96 17.12 0.96 -0.05
N ARG A 97 16.63 1.89 0.78
CA ARG A 97 17.43 2.55 1.82
C ARG A 97 16.68 2.49 3.15
N ARG A 98 17.34 1.93 4.16
CA ARG A 98 16.84 1.88 5.54
C ARG A 98 17.46 3.03 6.34
N GLY A 99 16.99 4.26 6.10
CA GLY A 99 17.54 5.48 6.70
C GLY A 99 16.83 5.91 8.00
N GLY A 100 15.78 5.22 8.38
CA GLY A 100 14.91 5.61 9.49
C GLY A 100 13.95 6.74 9.13
N MET A 101 13.13 7.12 10.11
CA MET A 101 12.14 8.20 10.03
C MET A 101 12.21 9.05 11.27
N LEU A 102 12.35 10.36 11.11
CA LEU A 102 12.24 11.34 12.17
C LEU A 102 10.82 11.92 12.17
N ILE A 103 10.11 11.82 13.29
CA ILE A 103 8.77 12.39 13.47
C ILE A 103 8.93 13.54 14.44
N ILE A 104 8.54 14.75 14.01
CA ILE A 104 8.75 16.00 14.75
C ILE A 104 7.47 16.79 14.93
N PRO A 105 7.35 17.56 16.03
CA PRO A 105 6.27 18.51 16.21
C PRO A 105 6.23 19.54 15.07
N ASN A 106 5.04 19.95 14.70
CA ASN A 106 4.79 21.05 13.77
C ASN A 106 3.87 22.14 14.36
N SER A 107 3.48 21.99 15.61
CA SER A 107 2.67 22.95 16.39
C SER A 107 2.95 22.85 17.89
N ASN A 108 2.50 23.85 18.66
CA ASN A 108 2.68 23.88 20.13
C ASN A 108 1.83 22.83 20.87
N ASP A 109 0.81 22.25 20.22
CA ASP A 109 -0.12 21.27 20.83
C ASP A 109 0.37 19.82 20.72
N ASP A 110 1.63 19.61 20.34
CA ASP A 110 2.12 18.28 19.92
C ASP A 110 2.61 17.38 21.09
N GLU A 111 2.74 17.88 22.32
CA GLU A 111 3.23 17.06 23.45
C GLU A 111 2.30 15.86 23.76
N ASN A 112 0.98 16.10 23.79
CA ASN A 112 0.00 15.03 24.01
C ASN A 112 -0.01 14.03 22.84
N ARG A 113 0.17 14.52 21.63
CA ARG A 113 0.22 13.69 20.42
C ARG A 113 1.51 12.88 20.34
N LEU A 114 2.63 13.41 20.83
CA LEU A 114 3.89 12.68 20.95
C LEU A 114 3.73 11.47 21.90
N SER A 115 3.09 11.68 23.06
CA SER A 115 2.81 10.62 24.03
C SER A 115 1.89 9.54 23.47
N GLU A 116 0.88 9.91 22.69
CA GLU A 116 0.00 8.94 22.01
C GLU A 116 0.77 8.14 20.96
N LEU A 117 1.66 8.77 20.19
CA LEU A 117 2.49 8.09 19.22
C LEU A 117 3.45 7.09 19.87
N GLU A 118 4.03 7.47 21.01
CA GLU A 118 4.86 6.60 21.87
C GLU A 118 4.07 5.39 22.37
N ARG A 119 2.84 5.63 22.87
CA ARG A 119 1.93 4.57 23.30
C ARG A 119 1.63 3.59 22.16
N ARG A 120 1.36 4.09 20.96
CA ARG A 120 1.15 3.25 19.76
C ARG A 120 2.40 2.45 19.40
N ALA A 121 3.57 3.07 19.42
CA ALA A 121 4.84 2.41 19.17
C ALA A 121 5.06 1.21 20.10
N ARG A 122 4.87 1.41 21.40
CA ARG A 122 5.00 0.35 22.42
C ARG A 122 3.98 -0.78 22.18
N ALA A 123 2.71 -0.43 21.98
CA ALA A 123 1.63 -1.40 21.77
C ALA A 123 1.82 -2.22 20.47
N ASN A 124 2.41 -1.62 19.43
CA ASN A 124 2.71 -2.27 18.16
C ASN A 124 4.11 -2.93 18.15
N SER A 125 4.86 -2.90 19.28
CA SER A 125 6.23 -3.42 19.38
C SER A 125 7.19 -2.80 18.35
N VAL A 126 7.00 -1.53 18.00
CA VAL A 126 7.88 -0.78 17.11
C VAL A 126 9.01 -0.16 17.91
N LYS A 127 10.26 -0.42 17.53
CA LYS A 127 11.44 0.22 18.14
C LYS A 127 11.50 1.69 17.75
N TYR A 128 11.71 2.55 18.74
CA TYR A 128 11.84 3.99 18.57
C TYR A 128 12.83 4.58 19.58
N GLU A 129 13.25 5.80 19.34
CA GLU A 129 14.12 6.61 20.22
C GLU A 129 13.52 8.02 20.34
N ILE A 130 13.38 8.53 21.56
CA ILE A 130 13.11 9.97 21.76
C ILE A 130 14.43 10.69 21.53
N VAL A 131 14.42 11.65 20.62
CA VAL A 131 15.61 12.40 20.21
C VAL A 131 15.44 13.88 20.48
N HIS A 132 16.55 14.53 20.83
CA HIS A 132 16.63 15.95 21.15
C HIS A 132 17.62 16.65 20.22
N ASN A 133 17.72 17.98 20.33
CA ASN A 133 18.48 18.91 19.48
C ASN A 133 19.71 18.31 18.79
N ASP A 134 20.72 17.88 19.57
CA ASP A 134 22.00 17.40 19.01
C ASP A 134 21.81 16.18 18.15
N ARG A 135 20.98 15.22 18.62
CA ARG A 135 20.69 14.01 17.89
C ARG A 135 19.88 14.27 16.62
N ILE A 136 18.91 15.21 16.68
CA ILE A 136 18.12 15.64 15.53
C ILE A 136 19.04 16.26 14.47
N LYS A 137 19.97 17.16 14.86
CA LYS A 137 20.90 17.79 13.93
C LYS A 137 21.88 16.82 13.29
N VAL A 138 22.21 15.71 13.96
CA VAL A 138 22.99 14.61 13.36
C VAL A 138 22.17 13.82 12.33
N LEU A 139 20.89 13.53 12.64
CA LEU A 139 20.02 12.77 11.76
C LEU A 139 19.57 13.59 10.55
N GLU A 140 19.05 14.79 10.81
CA GLU A 140 18.45 15.69 9.82
C GLU A 140 18.87 17.12 10.13
N PRO A 141 20.02 17.60 9.58
CA PRO A 141 20.64 18.89 9.95
C PRO A 141 19.72 20.10 9.79
N TYR A 142 18.81 20.04 8.83
CA TYR A 142 17.89 21.13 8.49
C TYR A 142 16.52 21.00 9.15
N ALA A 143 16.27 19.98 9.96
CA ALA A 143 14.99 19.80 10.65
C ALA A 143 14.75 20.90 11.69
N LYS A 144 13.52 21.43 11.73
CA LYS A 144 13.07 22.52 12.62
C LYS A 144 12.40 21.96 13.87
N ALA A 145 13.15 21.24 14.68
CA ALA A 145 12.62 20.68 15.94
C ALA A 145 13.69 20.59 17.01
N SER A 146 13.25 20.67 18.28
CA SER A 146 14.08 20.45 19.49
C SER A 146 13.87 19.06 20.10
N ILE A 147 12.75 18.39 19.77
CA ILE A 147 12.37 17.05 20.22
C ILE A 147 11.70 16.30 19.08
N GLY A 148 11.79 14.98 19.10
CA GLY A 148 11.11 14.11 18.13
C GLY A 148 11.21 12.64 18.47
N ILE A 149 10.60 11.81 17.65
CA ILE A 149 10.71 10.34 17.70
C ILE A 149 11.47 9.88 16.45
N TYR A 150 12.57 9.17 16.66
CA TYR A 150 13.29 8.50 15.59
C TYR A 150 12.91 7.02 15.52
N VAL A 151 12.56 6.54 14.33
CA VAL A 151 12.13 5.15 14.08
C VAL A 151 13.09 4.48 13.09
N PRO A 152 14.06 3.69 13.56
CA PRO A 152 15.14 3.16 12.71
C PRO A 152 14.70 2.10 11.69
N SER A 153 13.52 1.48 11.89
CA SER A 153 13.02 0.44 10.99
C SER A 153 12.36 0.96 9.72
N ALA A 154 12.05 2.26 9.64
CA ALA A 154 11.50 2.86 8.44
C ALA A 154 12.55 3.03 7.32
N GLY A 155 12.09 3.06 6.09
CA GLY A 155 12.96 3.26 4.93
C GLY A 155 12.17 3.55 3.66
N VAL A 156 12.85 3.49 2.52
CA VAL A 156 12.25 3.75 1.20
C VAL A 156 12.71 2.71 0.18
N THR A 157 11.83 2.43 -0.76
CA THR A 157 12.13 1.67 -1.98
C THR A 157 11.32 2.27 -3.14
N ASP A 158 11.58 1.81 -4.36
CA ASP A 158 10.76 2.21 -5.50
C ASP A 158 9.54 1.30 -5.64
N PRO A 159 8.30 1.83 -5.54
CA PRO A 159 7.09 1.02 -5.54
C PRO A 159 6.86 0.27 -6.86
N TYR A 160 7.22 0.89 -8.00
CA TYR A 160 7.08 0.25 -9.30
C TYR A 160 8.07 -0.89 -9.49
N ASN A 161 9.33 -0.70 -9.06
CA ASN A 161 10.34 -1.75 -9.11
C ASN A 161 9.96 -2.96 -8.26
N VAL A 162 9.37 -2.75 -7.08
CA VAL A 162 8.83 -3.85 -6.27
C VAL A 162 7.71 -4.57 -7.01
N ALA A 163 6.73 -3.84 -7.54
CA ALA A 163 5.61 -4.43 -8.28
C ALA A 163 6.09 -5.20 -9.53
N TYR A 164 7.01 -4.64 -10.28
CA TYR A 164 7.58 -5.26 -11.48
C TYR A 164 8.37 -6.53 -11.16
N ALA A 165 9.19 -6.51 -10.11
CA ALA A 165 10.00 -7.67 -9.72
C ALA A 165 9.12 -8.86 -9.29
N VAL A 166 8.08 -8.63 -8.47
CA VAL A 166 7.17 -9.70 -8.06
C VAL A 166 6.29 -10.20 -9.22
N TYR A 167 5.86 -9.29 -10.11
CA TYR A 167 5.16 -9.64 -11.35
C TYR A 167 6.00 -10.55 -12.24
N SER A 168 7.25 -10.15 -12.52
CA SER A 168 8.16 -10.91 -13.39
C SER A 168 8.39 -12.32 -12.84
N LYS A 169 8.58 -12.45 -11.52
CA LYS A 169 8.77 -13.78 -10.88
C LYS A 169 7.50 -14.62 -10.91
N ALA A 170 6.33 -14.03 -10.75
CA ALA A 170 5.07 -14.75 -10.89
C ALA A 170 4.84 -15.23 -12.32
N LEU A 171 5.09 -14.38 -13.31
CA LEU A 171 4.99 -14.70 -14.75
C LEU A 171 5.97 -15.81 -15.15
N GLU A 172 7.25 -15.70 -14.78
CA GLU A 172 8.27 -16.73 -15.00
C GLU A 172 7.88 -18.09 -14.41
N SER A 173 7.09 -18.08 -13.33
CA SER A 173 6.59 -19.27 -12.65
C SER A 173 5.25 -19.77 -13.21
N GLY A 174 4.77 -19.24 -14.35
CA GLY A 174 3.58 -19.71 -15.06
C GLY A 174 2.25 -19.21 -14.47
N ILE A 175 2.24 -18.17 -13.65
CA ILE A 175 1.01 -17.41 -13.33
C ILE A 175 0.60 -16.63 -14.58
N GLU A 176 -0.67 -16.72 -14.96
CA GLU A 176 -1.20 -16.04 -16.13
C GLU A 176 -1.70 -14.64 -15.79
N PHE A 177 -1.58 -13.71 -16.75
CA PHE A 177 -2.04 -12.33 -16.61
C PHE A 177 -2.91 -11.93 -17.79
N MET A 178 -4.07 -11.34 -17.51
CA MET A 178 -5.03 -10.84 -18.48
C MET A 178 -5.27 -9.35 -18.24
N PHE A 179 -4.66 -8.51 -19.05
CA PHE A 179 -4.82 -7.06 -19.02
C PHE A 179 -5.92 -6.57 -19.95
N ASN A 180 -6.30 -5.27 -19.87
CA ASN A 180 -7.42 -4.67 -20.58
C ASN A 180 -8.72 -5.48 -20.40
N SER A 181 -8.94 -5.97 -19.18
CA SER A 181 -9.94 -6.99 -18.86
C SER A 181 -10.69 -6.60 -17.60
N LYS A 182 -11.76 -5.81 -17.77
CA LYS A 182 -12.63 -5.39 -16.67
C LYS A 182 -13.61 -6.52 -16.32
N VAL A 183 -13.60 -6.99 -15.09
CA VAL A 183 -14.65 -7.88 -14.56
C VAL A 183 -15.91 -7.05 -14.34
N ILE A 184 -17.01 -7.44 -14.99
CA ILE A 184 -18.30 -6.72 -14.98
C ILE A 184 -19.46 -7.56 -14.45
N GLY A 185 -19.26 -8.84 -14.24
CA GLY A 185 -20.24 -9.75 -13.67
C GLY A 185 -19.57 -10.97 -13.06
N ILE A 186 -20.24 -11.57 -12.12
CA ILE A 186 -19.81 -12.77 -11.40
C ILE A 186 -21.02 -13.68 -11.23
N ASP A 187 -20.95 -14.89 -11.79
CA ASP A 187 -21.92 -15.93 -11.60
C ASP A 187 -21.33 -17.00 -10.66
N GLU A 188 -22.00 -17.27 -9.56
CA GLU A 188 -21.64 -18.36 -8.64
C GLU A 188 -22.24 -19.68 -9.16
N HIS A 189 -21.45 -20.73 -9.11
CA HIS A 189 -21.90 -22.09 -9.42
C HIS A 189 -21.31 -23.10 -8.42
N LYS A 190 -21.74 -24.37 -8.50
CA LYS A 190 -21.45 -25.41 -7.51
C LYS A 190 -19.94 -25.56 -7.21
N ASP A 191 -19.08 -25.40 -8.20
CA ASP A 191 -17.64 -25.69 -8.11
C ASP A 191 -16.76 -24.42 -8.14
N GLY A 192 -17.35 -23.21 -8.07
CA GLY A 192 -16.62 -21.95 -8.08
C GLY A 192 -17.37 -20.79 -8.72
N PHE A 193 -16.66 -19.98 -9.50
CA PHE A 193 -17.17 -18.72 -10.05
C PHE A 193 -16.84 -18.60 -11.53
N LYS A 194 -17.79 -18.03 -12.28
CA LYS A 194 -17.60 -17.57 -13.64
C LYS A 194 -17.51 -16.05 -13.65
N LEU A 195 -16.34 -15.54 -13.93
CA LEU A 195 -16.08 -14.09 -14.05
C LEU A 195 -16.39 -13.67 -15.49
N ILE A 196 -17.27 -12.69 -15.64
CA ILE A 196 -17.65 -12.11 -16.94
C ILE A 196 -16.78 -10.90 -17.19
N VAL A 197 -16.08 -10.88 -18.32
CA VAL A 197 -15.07 -9.89 -18.66
C VAL A 197 -15.48 -9.14 -19.93
N ASN A 198 -15.34 -7.81 -19.94
CA ASN A 198 -15.51 -6.96 -21.11
C ASN A 198 -16.76 -7.27 -21.96
N ASP A 199 -17.90 -6.74 -21.62
CA ASP A 199 -19.15 -6.84 -22.39
C ASP A 199 -19.57 -8.28 -22.76
N ASN A 200 -19.36 -9.23 -21.83
CA ASN A 200 -19.68 -10.66 -21.98
C ASN A 200 -18.90 -11.38 -23.10
N LYS A 201 -17.83 -10.78 -23.64
CA LYS A 201 -17.06 -11.38 -24.74
C LYS A 201 -16.07 -12.47 -24.29
N LYS A 202 -15.69 -12.44 -23.00
CA LYS A 202 -14.78 -13.42 -22.42
C LYS A 202 -15.26 -13.82 -21.03
N THR A 203 -15.00 -15.07 -20.65
CA THR A 203 -15.27 -15.59 -19.32
C THR A 203 -14.04 -16.27 -18.76
N VAL A 204 -13.89 -16.22 -17.43
CA VAL A 204 -12.83 -16.92 -16.70
C VAL A 204 -13.51 -17.70 -15.58
N ASN A 205 -13.32 -19.04 -15.57
CA ASN A 205 -13.82 -19.91 -14.52
C ASN A 205 -12.72 -20.14 -13.48
N ALA A 206 -13.04 -19.98 -12.19
CA ALA A 206 -12.11 -20.20 -11.10
C ALA A 206 -12.80 -20.77 -9.86
N ARG A 207 -12.14 -21.68 -9.14
CA ARG A 207 -12.66 -22.29 -7.90
C ARG A 207 -12.62 -21.33 -6.73
N ILE A 208 -11.54 -20.52 -6.65
CA ILE A 208 -11.33 -19.51 -5.61
C ILE A 208 -11.08 -18.17 -6.32
N VAL A 209 -11.68 -17.11 -5.80
CA VAL A 209 -11.47 -15.75 -6.33
C VAL A 209 -10.99 -14.81 -5.22
N ILE A 210 -10.01 -13.97 -5.53
CA ILE A 210 -9.52 -12.93 -4.65
C ILE A 210 -9.77 -11.57 -5.30
N ASN A 211 -10.57 -10.74 -4.64
CA ASN A 211 -10.78 -9.36 -5.00
C ASN A 211 -9.68 -8.49 -4.35
N SER A 212 -8.72 -8.05 -5.13
CA SER A 212 -7.68 -7.08 -4.77
C SER A 212 -7.73 -5.83 -5.65
N ALA A 213 -8.95 -5.43 -6.07
CA ALA A 213 -9.19 -4.35 -7.05
C ALA A 213 -8.98 -2.92 -6.48
N GLY A 214 -8.46 -2.79 -5.25
CA GLY A 214 -8.05 -1.50 -4.66
C GLY A 214 -9.18 -0.48 -4.63
N LEU A 215 -9.08 0.61 -5.42
CA LEU A 215 -10.08 1.67 -5.50
C LEU A 215 -11.47 1.16 -5.95
N TYR A 216 -11.52 0.05 -6.68
CA TYR A 216 -12.75 -0.54 -7.22
C TYR A 216 -13.16 -1.83 -6.49
N ALA A 217 -12.58 -2.11 -5.31
CA ALA A 217 -12.82 -3.36 -4.59
C ALA A 217 -14.27 -3.47 -4.07
N ASP A 218 -14.93 -2.37 -3.75
CA ASP A 218 -16.34 -2.31 -3.37
C ASP A 218 -17.27 -2.64 -4.56
N GLU A 219 -16.93 -2.19 -5.78
CA GLU A 219 -17.70 -2.51 -6.97
C GLU A 219 -17.66 -4.02 -7.28
N ILE A 220 -16.50 -4.63 -7.15
CA ILE A 220 -16.36 -6.09 -7.29
C ILE A 220 -17.12 -6.82 -6.16
N ALA A 221 -17.10 -6.30 -4.93
CA ALA A 221 -17.84 -6.87 -3.82
C ALA A 221 -19.36 -6.82 -4.06
N MET A 222 -19.87 -5.72 -4.62
CA MET A 222 -21.28 -5.61 -4.99
C MET A 222 -21.73 -6.67 -6.02
N LEU A 223 -20.87 -7.09 -6.94
CA LEU A 223 -21.16 -8.14 -7.91
C LEU A 223 -21.40 -9.52 -7.25
N THR A 224 -20.93 -9.71 -6.02
CA THR A 224 -21.18 -10.94 -5.23
C THR A 224 -22.32 -10.80 -4.21
N GLY A 225 -22.98 -9.64 -4.17
CA GLY A 225 -24.03 -9.33 -3.18
C GLY A 225 -23.49 -8.75 -1.86
N LEU A 226 -22.19 -8.53 -1.70
CA LEU A 226 -21.60 -7.90 -0.52
C LEU A 226 -21.66 -6.37 -0.64
N ASN A 227 -22.73 -5.74 -0.12
CA ASN A 227 -23.07 -4.34 -0.35
C ASN A 227 -22.77 -3.39 0.83
N LYS A 228 -22.18 -3.91 1.93
CA LYS A 228 -21.97 -3.12 3.15
C LYS A 228 -20.74 -2.19 3.13
N TYR A 229 -19.88 -2.31 2.12
CA TYR A 229 -18.68 -1.49 2.00
C TYR A 229 -18.80 -0.49 0.85
N LYS A 230 -18.27 0.71 1.09
CA LYS A 230 -18.11 1.75 0.08
C LYS A 230 -16.71 2.31 0.15
N VAL A 231 -16.05 2.41 -0.99
CA VAL A 231 -14.72 3.01 -1.12
C VAL A 231 -14.86 4.46 -1.55
N TYR A 232 -14.32 5.36 -0.73
CA TYR A 232 -14.27 6.80 -0.97
C TYR A 232 -12.91 7.16 -1.57
N PRO A 233 -12.88 7.75 -2.78
CA PRO A 233 -11.62 8.14 -3.41
C PRO A 233 -11.01 9.33 -2.68
N CYS A 234 -9.76 9.19 -2.23
CA CYS A 234 -9.01 10.25 -1.59
C CYS A 234 -7.67 10.47 -2.30
N LEU A 235 -7.59 11.57 -3.07
CA LEU A 235 -6.39 11.98 -3.79
C LEU A 235 -5.27 12.31 -2.81
N GLY A 236 -4.06 11.94 -3.17
CA GLY A 236 -2.82 12.36 -2.56
C GLY A 236 -1.85 12.82 -3.63
N GLU A 237 -1.46 14.09 -3.55
CA GLU A 237 -0.56 14.70 -4.50
C GLU A 237 0.85 14.84 -3.89
N TYR A 238 1.83 14.87 -4.76
CA TYR A 238 3.23 14.99 -4.39
C TYR A 238 3.93 16.07 -5.21
N TYR A 239 4.67 16.92 -4.54
CA TYR A 239 5.62 17.85 -5.13
C TYR A 239 7.06 17.36 -4.90
N ILE A 240 8.00 17.82 -5.72
CA ILE A 240 9.41 17.49 -5.65
C ILE A 240 10.20 18.76 -5.38
N ILE A 241 11.14 18.71 -4.42
CA ILE A 241 12.12 19.78 -4.18
C ILE A 241 13.26 19.60 -5.18
N LYS A 242 13.48 20.63 -6.03
CA LYS A 242 14.61 20.69 -6.97
C LYS A 242 15.84 21.31 -6.34
N GLY A 243 17.01 20.85 -6.80
CA GLY A 243 18.31 21.52 -6.57
C GLY A 243 18.87 21.45 -5.15
N LYS A 244 18.09 20.92 -4.18
CA LYS A 244 18.47 20.91 -2.75
C LYS A 244 18.39 19.51 -2.13
N PRO A 245 19.05 18.50 -2.69
CA PRO A 245 18.95 17.12 -2.19
C PRO A 245 19.50 16.95 -0.77
N TYR A 246 20.27 17.90 -0.25
CA TYR A 246 20.87 17.87 1.08
C TYR A 246 19.92 18.26 2.21
N LEU A 247 18.74 18.84 1.91
CA LEU A 247 17.78 19.30 2.94
C LEU A 247 17.18 18.18 3.78
N VAL A 248 17.12 16.96 3.25
CA VAL A 248 16.58 15.78 3.93
C VAL A 248 17.53 14.62 3.70
N ASN A 249 17.89 13.91 4.76
CA ASN A 249 18.72 12.71 4.67
C ASN A 249 17.88 11.44 4.48
N SER A 250 16.68 11.36 5.09
CA SER A 250 15.81 10.19 5.03
C SER A 250 14.33 10.56 4.97
N LEU A 251 13.62 10.47 6.06
CA LEU A 251 12.18 10.69 6.18
C LEU A 251 11.91 11.67 7.32
N ILE A 252 11.19 12.76 7.05
CA ILE A 252 10.74 13.70 8.07
C ILE A 252 9.22 13.80 8.03
N TYR A 253 8.56 13.44 9.13
CA TYR A 253 7.12 13.42 9.28
C TYR A 253 6.69 14.41 10.36
N PRO A 254 5.55 15.11 10.17
CA PRO A 254 4.90 15.78 11.29
C PRO A 254 4.27 14.72 12.22
N ILE A 255 4.06 15.09 13.50
CA ILE A 255 3.23 14.28 14.39
C ILE A 255 1.79 14.30 13.86
N PRO A 256 1.14 13.14 13.65
CA PRO A 256 -0.22 13.10 13.11
C PRO A 256 -1.25 13.65 14.10
N THR A 257 -2.33 14.21 13.58
CA THR A 257 -3.44 14.77 14.39
C THR A 257 -4.35 13.69 14.99
N PHE A 258 -4.22 12.43 14.55
CA PHE A 258 -5.07 11.29 14.94
C PHE A 258 -6.57 11.46 14.69
N ASP A 259 -6.97 12.46 13.90
CA ASP A 259 -8.34 12.72 13.46
C ASP A 259 -8.65 12.09 12.10
N TYR A 260 -7.82 11.19 11.66
CA TYR A 260 -7.86 10.47 10.40
C TYR A 260 -7.81 11.32 9.12
N LYS A 261 -7.43 12.59 9.22
CA LYS A 261 -7.18 13.43 8.02
C LYS A 261 -5.97 12.94 7.20
N GLY A 262 -5.12 12.11 7.80
CA GLY A 262 -3.90 11.56 7.22
C GLY A 262 -2.70 11.71 8.16
N MET A 263 -1.53 11.25 7.69
CA MET A 263 -0.27 11.39 8.45
C MET A 263 0.38 12.77 8.28
N GLY A 264 -0.32 13.71 7.65
CA GLY A 264 0.22 15.01 7.27
C GLY A 264 1.15 14.95 6.05
N ILE A 265 1.36 16.10 5.42
CA ILE A 265 2.33 16.28 4.35
C ILE A 265 3.73 16.13 4.95
N HIS A 266 4.51 15.21 4.42
CA HIS A 266 5.83 14.84 4.92
C HIS A 266 6.90 14.88 3.83
N LEU A 267 8.16 14.79 4.23
CA LEU A 267 9.30 14.81 3.34
C LEU A 267 9.90 13.40 3.22
N THR A 268 10.13 12.98 1.99
CA THR A 268 10.72 11.67 1.70
C THR A 268 11.92 11.83 0.77
N LYS A 269 13.10 11.47 1.25
CA LYS A 269 14.28 11.32 0.41
C LYS A 269 14.14 10.06 -0.43
N ARG A 270 14.00 10.22 -1.74
CA ARG A 270 13.86 9.10 -2.68
C ARG A 270 15.20 8.44 -2.99
N LEU A 271 15.18 7.27 -3.63
CA LEU A 271 16.39 6.53 -4.01
C LEU A 271 17.24 7.27 -5.05
N ASP A 272 16.62 8.03 -5.94
CA ASP A 272 17.26 8.88 -6.94
C ASP A 272 17.89 10.16 -6.34
N GLY A 273 17.77 10.36 -5.05
CA GLY A 273 18.27 11.53 -4.33
C GLY A 273 17.32 12.73 -4.33
N SER A 274 16.23 12.71 -5.07
CA SER A 274 15.21 13.77 -4.98
C SER A 274 14.45 13.72 -3.65
N ILE A 275 13.80 14.82 -3.29
CA ILE A 275 12.96 14.91 -2.10
C ILE A 275 11.54 15.12 -2.56
N SER A 276 10.62 14.20 -2.21
CA SER A 276 9.19 14.39 -2.40
C SER A 276 8.54 14.96 -1.16
N ILE A 277 7.58 15.87 -1.37
CA ILE A 277 6.70 16.48 -0.36
C ILE A 277 5.30 15.95 -0.61
N GLY A 278 4.65 15.44 0.41
CA GLY A 278 3.28 14.90 0.31
C GLY A 278 3.16 13.54 0.99
N PRO A 279 1.99 12.93 0.86
CA PRO A 279 0.83 13.46 0.14
C PRO A 279 -0.07 14.34 1.01
N ASN A 280 -0.86 15.19 0.36
CA ASN A 280 -2.05 15.77 0.96
C ASN A 280 -3.22 14.76 0.99
N ALA A 281 -4.45 15.21 1.34
CA ALA A 281 -5.62 14.33 1.40
C ALA A 281 -6.89 15.10 0.94
N ILE A 282 -7.30 14.86 -0.30
CA ILE A 282 -8.47 15.50 -0.91
C ILE A 282 -9.47 14.43 -1.31
N TYR A 283 -10.66 14.46 -0.72
CA TYR A 283 -11.75 13.58 -1.13
C TYR A 283 -12.34 14.04 -2.45
N LEU A 284 -12.44 13.11 -3.40
CA LEU A 284 -12.99 13.33 -4.73
C LEU A 284 -14.45 12.93 -4.77
N SER A 285 -15.22 13.53 -5.67
CA SER A 285 -16.63 13.19 -5.91
C SER A 285 -16.79 11.89 -6.68
N SER A 286 -15.80 11.51 -7.48
CA SER A 286 -15.76 10.25 -8.23
C SER A 286 -14.36 9.64 -8.29
N LYS A 287 -14.28 8.36 -8.63
CA LYS A 287 -13.00 7.62 -8.76
C LYS A 287 -12.18 8.04 -9.99
N ASP A 288 -12.80 8.71 -10.94
CA ASP A 288 -12.19 9.16 -12.21
C ASP A 288 -11.94 10.68 -12.23
N GLU A 289 -12.24 11.39 -11.14
CA GLU A 289 -12.04 12.83 -11.04
C GLU A 289 -10.55 13.18 -11.05
N VAL A 290 -10.21 14.21 -11.82
CA VAL A 290 -8.88 14.80 -11.86
C VAL A 290 -8.91 16.12 -11.13
N TYR A 291 -8.02 16.29 -10.15
CA TYR A 291 -7.89 17.52 -9.36
C TYR A 291 -6.41 17.86 -9.18
N MET A 292 -6.09 19.14 -9.06
CA MET A 292 -4.75 19.62 -8.72
C MET A 292 -4.87 20.75 -7.70
N SER A 293 -4.24 20.56 -6.54
CA SER A 293 -4.23 21.52 -5.44
C SER A 293 -3.18 22.62 -5.63
N SER A 294 -3.27 23.66 -4.79
CA SER A 294 -2.25 24.71 -4.73
C SER A 294 -0.92 24.19 -4.19
N MET A 295 0.18 24.58 -4.82
CA MET A 295 1.54 24.35 -4.35
C MET A 295 1.81 24.98 -2.97
N ASP A 296 1.05 26.01 -2.60
CA ASP A 296 1.24 26.74 -1.34
C ASP A 296 1.08 25.87 -0.11
N GLU A 297 0.13 24.93 -0.13
CA GLU A 297 -0.07 23.97 0.94
C GLU A 297 1.22 23.16 1.20
N PHE A 298 1.83 22.64 0.14
CA PHE A 298 3.06 21.83 0.23
C PHE A 298 4.25 22.66 0.69
N TYR A 299 4.38 23.90 0.20
CA TYR A 299 5.43 24.81 0.63
C TYR A 299 5.31 25.13 2.13
N GLN A 300 4.12 25.48 2.61
CA GLN A 300 3.87 25.77 4.02
C GLN A 300 4.27 24.58 4.90
N HIS A 301 3.81 23.38 4.58
CA HIS A 301 4.16 22.18 5.36
C HIS A 301 5.65 21.86 5.32
N ALA A 302 6.29 21.95 4.16
CA ALA A 302 7.72 21.70 4.06
C ALA A 302 8.54 22.72 4.87
N SER A 303 8.19 24.00 4.81
CA SER A 303 8.85 25.08 5.53
C SER A 303 8.67 25.02 7.05
N MET A 304 7.63 24.35 7.54
CA MET A 304 7.48 24.05 8.97
C MET A 304 8.44 22.94 9.43
N LEU A 305 8.73 21.96 8.57
CA LEU A 305 9.54 20.80 8.93
C LEU A 305 11.05 21.02 8.75
N VAL A 306 11.45 21.76 7.72
CA VAL A 306 12.89 22.00 7.42
C VAL A 306 13.17 23.44 7.05
N GLU A 307 14.42 23.87 7.33
CA GLU A 307 14.95 25.16 6.89
C GLU A 307 15.42 25.09 5.43
N GLY A 308 15.45 26.23 4.74
CA GLY A 308 16.07 26.39 3.43
C GLY A 308 15.23 25.97 2.22
N VAL A 309 13.98 25.59 2.40
CA VAL A 309 13.00 25.40 1.32
C VAL A 309 12.47 26.76 0.88
N SER A 310 12.38 26.98 -0.43
CA SER A 310 11.68 28.12 -1.02
C SER A 310 10.60 27.64 -1.99
N ARG A 311 9.62 28.50 -2.29
CA ARG A 311 8.48 28.16 -3.15
C ARG A 311 8.94 27.76 -4.57
N GLU A 312 9.95 28.42 -5.07
CA GLU A 312 10.51 28.22 -6.41
C GLU A 312 11.22 26.86 -6.56
N ASP A 313 11.56 26.23 -5.44
CA ASP A 313 12.17 24.90 -5.44
C ASP A 313 11.16 23.80 -5.78
N LEU A 314 9.85 24.07 -5.62
CA LEU A 314 8.81 23.05 -5.73
C LEU A 314 8.34 22.91 -7.16
N VAL A 315 8.24 21.66 -7.61
CA VAL A 315 7.58 21.30 -8.88
C VAL A 315 6.61 20.16 -8.63
N TYR A 316 5.50 20.20 -9.36
CA TYR A 316 4.54 19.09 -9.31
C TYR A 316 5.20 17.78 -9.72
N GLY A 317 4.98 16.74 -8.96
CA GLY A 317 5.52 15.41 -9.20
C GLY A 317 4.49 14.46 -9.81
N TYR A 318 3.57 14.01 -8.98
CA TYR A 318 2.53 13.04 -9.37
C TYR A 318 1.42 13.01 -8.31
N SER A 319 0.36 12.25 -8.61
CA SER A 319 -0.72 11.97 -7.67
C SER A 319 -1.15 10.51 -7.69
N GLY A 320 -1.80 10.07 -6.61
CA GLY A 320 -2.41 8.75 -6.50
C GLY A 320 -3.69 8.80 -5.66
N ILE A 321 -4.66 7.93 -5.95
CA ILE A 321 -5.95 7.90 -5.26
C ILE A 321 -5.96 6.75 -4.26
N ARG A 322 -6.18 7.07 -2.97
CA ARG A 322 -6.33 6.09 -1.89
C ARG A 322 -7.75 5.54 -1.85
N ALA A 323 -7.87 4.26 -1.57
CA ALA A 323 -9.14 3.54 -1.40
C ALA A 323 -9.59 3.62 0.07
N ARG A 324 -10.18 4.73 0.51
CA ARG A 324 -10.63 4.91 1.90
C ARG A 324 -11.98 4.28 2.16
N LEU A 325 -12.17 3.78 3.40
CA LEU A 325 -13.45 3.21 3.88
C LEU A 325 -14.27 4.18 4.71
N VAL A 326 -13.85 5.42 4.86
CA VAL A 326 -14.55 6.46 5.63
C VAL A 326 -14.75 7.71 4.79
N GLU A 327 -15.89 8.36 5.01
CA GLU A 327 -16.24 9.64 4.39
C GLU A 327 -15.33 10.78 4.86
N HIS A 328 -15.33 11.86 4.09
CA HIS A 328 -14.72 13.12 4.48
C HIS A 328 -15.30 13.60 5.82
N GLY A 329 -14.41 13.97 6.74
CA GLY A 329 -14.80 14.46 8.07
C GLY A 329 -15.07 13.37 9.12
N SER A 330 -15.02 12.08 8.75
CA SER A 330 -15.07 11.00 9.74
C SER A 330 -13.87 11.06 10.68
N LYS A 331 -14.12 10.78 11.96
CA LYS A 331 -13.09 10.61 13.00
C LYS A 331 -12.70 9.14 13.20
N GLU A 332 -13.36 8.24 12.49
CA GLU A 332 -13.05 6.81 12.55
C GLU A 332 -11.73 6.51 11.86
N GLU A 333 -10.93 5.65 12.45
CA GLU A 333 -9.71 5.10 11.88
C GLU A 333 -9.99 3.68 11.40
N PRO A 334 -10.38 3.49 10.12
CA PRO A 334 -10.79 2.19 9.60
C PRO A 334 -9.62 1.23 9.52
N ASP A 335 -9.91 -0.05 9.69
CA ASP A 335 -8.95 -1.13 9.49
C ASP A 335 -8.97 -1.65 8.04
N PHE A 336 -8.02 -2.50 7.69
CA PHE A 336 -8.08 -3.32 6.49
C PHE A 336 -9.21 -4.34 6.61
N VAL A 337 -9.97 -4.51 5.55
CA VAL A 337 -10.99 -5.54 5.47
C VAL A 337 -10.46 -6.70 4.63
N ILE A 338 -10.41 -7.89 5.24
CA ILE A 338 -10.17 -9.17 4.58
C ILE A 338 -11.35 -10.04 4.95
N GLU A 339 -12.29 -10.20 4.03
CA GLU A 339 -13.57 -10.88 4.26
C GLU A 339 -13.87 -11.88 3.16
N GLU A 340 -14.35 -13.04 3.56
CA GLU A 340 -14.80 -14.06 2.63
C GLU A 340 -16.34 -14.01 2.50
N TYR A 341 -16.83 -13.74 1.30
CA TYR A 341 -18.24 -13.77 0.94
C TYR A 341 -18.42 -13.75 -0.59
N PRO A 342 -19.17 -14.69 -1.19
CA PRO A 342 -19.57 -15.98 -0.60
C PRO A 342 -18.36 -16.89 -0.34
N TYR A 343 -18.56 -18.12 0.07
CA TYR A 343 -17.48 -19.08 0.32
C TYR A 343 -16.56 -19.24 -0.90
N ASN A 344 -15.23 -19.21 -0.70
CA ASN A 344 -14.19 -19.16 -1.73
C ASN A 344 -14.08 -17.85 -2.52
N PHE A 345 -14.77 -16.78 -2.11
CA PHE A 345 -14.54 -15.44 -2.67
C PHE A 345 -14.05 -14.51 -1.57
N ILE A 346 -12.78 -14.10 -1.64
CA ILE A 346 -12.14 -13.28 -0.62
C ILE A 346 -11.99 -11.85 -1.11
N HIS A 347 -12.50 -10.90 -0.33
CA HIS A 347 -12.42 -9.47 -0.61
C HIS A 347 -11.36 -8.79 0.24
N LEU A 348 -10.49 -8.03 -0.40
CA LEU A 348 -9.49 -7.15 0.22
C LEU A 348 -9.92 -5.71 -0.04
N ILE A 349 -10.58 -5.07 0.93
CA ILE A 349 -11.20 -3.76 0.76
C ILE A 349 -10.54 -2.75 1.71
N GLY A 350 -10.38 -1.50 1.26
CA GLY A 350 -9.77 -0.45 2.06
C GLY A 350 -8.27 -0.64 2.32
N ILE A 351 -7.58 -1.37 1.44
CA ILE A 351 -6.13 -1.55 1.54
C ILE A 351 -5.44 -0.28 1.01
N GLU A 352 -5.46 0.77 1.82
CA GLU A 352 -4.70 2.02 1.61
C GLU A 352 -3.35 2.00 2.34
N SER A 353 -2.73 3.16 2.61
CA SER A 353 -1.51 3.20 3.44
C SER A 353 -1.77 2.61 4.85
N PRO A 354 -0.89 1.72 5.32
CA PRO A 354 0.40 1.28 4.78
C PRO A 354 0.36 0.00 3.91
N GLY A 355 -0.64 -0.18 3.07
CA GLY A 355 -0.88 -1.39 2.27
C GLY A 355 0.31 -1.82 1.40
N PHE A 356 1.09 -0.86 0.86
CA PHE A 356 2.33 -1.17 0.13
C PHE A 356 3.30 -1.96 1.01
N THR A 357 3.64 -1.43 2.18
CA THR A 357 4.51 -2.12 3.17
C THR A 357 3.90 -3.43 3.64
N SER A 358 2.59 -3.46 3.85
CA SER A 358 1.86 -4.61 4.38
C SER A 358 1.66 -5.72 3.35
N SER A 359 1.84 -5.46 2.06
CA SER A 359 1.49 -6.39 0.98
C SER A 359 2.11 -7.79 1.10
N PRO A 360 3.38 -7.98 1.52
CA PRO A 360 3.92 -9.33 1.73
C PRO A 360 3.25 -10.06 2.90
N ALA A 361 2.88 -9.34 3.96
CA ALA A 361 2.21 -9.91 5.11
C ALA A 361 0.72 -10.19 4.84
N ILE A 362 0.06 -9.35 4.01
CA ILE A 362 -1.31 -9.60 3.52
C ILE A 362 -1.33 -10.88 2.70
N ALA A 363 -0.38 -11.05 1.79
CA ALA A 363 -0.29 -12.27 0.98
C ALA A 363 -0.07 -13.53 1.83
N ASP A 364 0.85 -13.49 2.80
CA ASP A 364 1.08 -14.60 3.73
C ASP A 364 -0.19 -14.92 4.54
N TYR A 365 -0.86 -13.89 5.09
CA TYR A 365 -2.09 -14.05 5.88
C TYR A 365 -3.20 -14.71 5.07
N LEU A 366 -3.41 -14.27 3.83
CA LEU A 366 -4.43 -14.78 2.94
C LEU A 366 -4.14 -16.22 2.50
N LEU A 367 -2.91 -16.53 2.13
CA LEU A 367 -2.52 -17.88 1.70
C LEU A 367 -2.53 -18.87 2.88
N ASP A 368 -2.24 -18.40 4.11
CA ASP A 368 -2.44 -19.20 5.32
C ASP A 368 -3.92 -19.50 5.57
N MET A 369 -4.82 -18.52 5.36
CA MET A 369 -6.27 -18.71 5.46
C MET A 369 -6.81 -19.73 4.42
N LEU A 370 -6.20 -19.77 3.23
CA LEU A 370 -6.57 -20.67 2.14
C LEU A 370 -5.78 -21.99 2.13
N ARG A 371 -4.87 -22.22 3.08
CA ARG A 371 -3.89 -23.31 3.06
C ARG A 371 -4.51 -24.66 2.79
N ASP A 372 -5.52 -25.05 3.56
CA ASP A 372 -6.14 -26.38 3.46
C ASP A 372 -6.83 -26.57 2.10
N ARG A 373 -7.48 -25.54 1.58
CA ARG A 373 -8.11 -25.55 0.26
C ARG A 373 -7.09 -25.67 -0.87
N LEU A 374 -5.95 -24.98 -0.75
CA LEU A 374 -4.85 -25.03 -1.72
C LEU A 374 -4.05 -26.33 -1.64
N LEU A 375 -4.06 -27.03 -0.49
CA LEU A 375 -3.45 -28.35 -0.33
C LEU A 375 -4.28 -29.47 -0.95
N LEU A 376 -5.61 -29.31 -1.03
CA LEU A 376 -6.52 -30.27 -1.66
C LEU A 376 -6.48 -30.22 -3.19
N ILE A 377 -5.87 -29.20 -3.75
CA ILE A 377 -5.58 -29.00 -5.17
C ILE A 377 -4.22 -29.64 -5.50
#